data_f1886001f5bed9cd8155e928c2bd6f93
#
_entry.id   f1886001f5bed9cd8155e928c2bd6f93
#
_cell.length_a   1.000
_cell.length_b   1.000
_cell.length_c   1.000
_cell.angle_alpha   90.00
_cell.angle_beta   90.00
_cell.angle_gamma   90.00
#
_symmetry.space_group_name_H-M   'P 1'
#
loop_
_entity.id
_entity.type
_entity.pdbx_description
1 polymer ?
#
loop_
_entity_poly.entity_id
_entity_poly.type
_entity_poly.pdbx_seq_one_letter_code
_entity_poly.pdbx_strand_id
1 'polypeptide(L)'
;MAEAKVVFLHGLHQRIVEAIISFNPAGFTTLVVDGKTAEAPQLEAVKDADFIMVFRARLSDQVLRAATQARLVQLLSAGYDSINLKLLRELNIPCANNGGANSRAVADHAVLAMLSLYRRVIAADRAVKDGRWAAAIDGMNSFEMADKVVGVLGFGNIGQKVARRVQAFDASVQYYDKYPLSPERERALNVRRVSLEELFRTSDIVSCHAPLTADTHHIVNAQRLALMKPTALIINTCRGPVVDEAALVEALQQKRIAGAGIDVFEQEPVDPGNPLLTLDNVVLSPHSAGTTWDTWFRRADFAYKNMRRVWDGQPPQAVATDYDL
;
A
#
# COMPACT_ATOMS: atom_id res chain seq x y z
N MET A 1 37.68 8.49 8.46
CA MET A 1 36.55 7.71 9.01
C MET A 1 36.17 6.71 7.94
N ALA A 2 35.80 5.47 8.30
CA ALA A 2 35.34 4.48 7.33
C ALA A 2 34.07 4.99 6.64
N GLU A 3 33.99 4.80 5.35
CA GLU A 3 32.82 5.17 4.53
C GLU A 3 31.83 4.01 4.48
N ALA A 4 30.55 4.28 4.74
CA ALA A 4 29.51 3.26 4.72
C ALA A 4 29.10 2.95 3.27
N LYS A 5 29.06 1.67 2.89
CA LYS A 5 28.69 1.22 1.55
C LYS A 5 27.22 0.83 1.50
N VAL A 6 26.44 1.50 0.66
CA VAL A 6 25.04 1.19 0.36
C VAL A 6 24.95 0.58 -1.03
N VAL A 7 24.29 -0.56 -1.15
CA VAL A 7 23.90 -1.11 -2.46
C VAL A 7 22.42 -0.88 -2.64
N PHE A 8 22.04 -0.13 -3.68
CA PHE A 8 20.65 0.15 -4.02
C PHE A 8 20.18 -0.73 -5.20
N LEU A 9 19.45 -1.78 -4.87
CA LEU A 9 18.81 -2.68 -5.83
C LEU A 9 17.44 -2.12 -6.21
N HIS A 10 17.22 -1.80 -7.49
CA HIS A 10 15.99 -1.14 -7.90
C HIS A 10 15.47 -1.58 -9.28
N GLY A 11 14.17 -1.35 -9.52
CA GLY A 11 13.52 -1.44 -10.84
C GLY A 11 12.88 -0.11 -11.23
N LEU A 12 13.59 1.01 -11.03
CA LEU A 12 13.09 2.38 -11.18
C LEU A 12 13.67 3.08 -12.42
N HIS A 13 12.96 4.11 -12.89
CA HIS A 13 13.48 5.02 -13.90
C HIS A 13 14.63 5.87 -13.33
N GLN A 14 15.64 6.16 -14.15
CA GLN A 14 16.88 6.86 -13.78
C GLN A 14 16.63 8.15 -12.99
N ARG A 15 15.72 9.01 -13.43
CA ARG A 15 15.39 10.26 -12.73
C ARG A 15 14.93 10.07 -11.29
N ILE A 16 14.25 8.95 -10.99
CA ILE A 16 13.81 8.64 -9.62
C ILE A 16 15.00 8.18 -8.78
N VAL A 17 15.89 7.39 -9.37
CA VAL A 17 17.12 6.94 -8.73
C VAL A 17 17.97 8.15 -8.34
N GLU A 18 18.18 9.08 -9.24
CA GLU A 18 18.91 10.32 -8.99
C GLU A 18 18.31 11.13 -7.83
N ALA A 19 16.97 11.25 -7.81
CA ALA A 19 16.27 11.91 -6.71
C ALA A 19 16.46 11.18 -5.36
N ILE A 20 16.52 9.85 -5.35
CA ILE A 20 16.76 9.07 -4.13
C ILE A 20 18.19 9.22 -3.65
N ILE A 21 19.17 9.04 -4.54
CA ILE A 21 20.60 9.11 -4.15
C ILE A 21 21.05 10.53 -3.78
N SER A 22 20.32 11.58 -4.20
CA SER A 22 20.62 12.95 -3.76
C SER A 22 20.50 13.16 -2.23
N PHE A 23 19.85 12.22 -1.54
CA PHE A 23 19.77 12.19 -0.06
C PHE A 23 20.94 11.47 0.60
N ASN A 24 21.88 10.93 -0.19
CA ASN A 24 23.03 10.20 0.32
C ASN A 24 23.82 11.09 1.29
N PRO A 25 23.97 10.73 2.58
CA PRO A 25 24.60 11.60 3.55
C PRO A 25 26.14 11.52 3.45
N ALA A 26 26.84 12.52 3.97
CA ALA A 26 28.30 12.50 4.04
C ALA A 26 28.82 11.24 4.74
N GLY A 27 29.88 10.63 4.20
CA GLY A 27 30.45 9.37 4.68
C GLY A 27 29.66 8.12 4.29
N PHE A 28 28.78 8.22 3.28
CA PHE A 28 28.10 7.10 2.63
C PHE A 28 28.38 7.11 1.14
N THR A 29 28.62 5.94 0.56
CA THR A 29 28.69 5.73 -0.89
C THR A 29 27.59 4.79 -1.32
N THR A 30 26.79 5.18 -2.31
CA THR A 30 25.69 4.36 -2.83
C THR A 30 26.04 3.82 -4.22
N LEU A 31 26.22 2.50 -4.32
CA LEU A 31 26.29 1.75 -5.58
C LEU A 31 24.88 1.42 -6.05
N VAL A 32 24.51 1.88 -7.24
CA VAL A 32 23.20 1.62 -7.84
C VAL A 32 23.28 0.42 -8.75
N VAL A 33 22.40 -0.57 -8.56
CA VAL A 33 22.32 -1.80 -9.34
C VAL A 33 20.88 -1.99 -9.83
N ASP A 34 20.69 -2.15 -11.14
CA ASP A 34 19.38 -2.47 -11.70
C ASP A 34 18.97 -3.90 -11.28
N GLY A 35 17.93 -3.98 -10.48
CA GLY A 35 17.38 -5.24 -9.95
C GLY A 35 16.67 -6.12 -10.98
N LYS A 36 16.54 -5.64 -12.24
CA LYS A 36 16.05 -6.43 -13.38
C LYS A 36 17.17 -7.16 -14.10
N THR A 37 18.42 -6.86 -13.80
CA THR A 37 19.58 -7.55 -14.37
C THR A 37 19.71 -8.97 -13.83
N ALA A 38 20.60 -9.76 -14.45
CA ALA A 38 20.99 -11.06 -13.96
C ALA A 38 21.45 -10.99 -12.48
N GLU A 39 21.33 -12.09 -11.75
CA GLU A 39 21.63 -12.13 -10.31
C GLU A 39 23.14 -11.94 -10.02
N ALA A 40 24.02 -12.32 -10.94
CA ALA A 40 25.47 -12.25 -10.72
C ALA A 40 26.00 -10.83 -10.37
N PRO A 41 25.61 -9.75 -11.04
CA PRO A 41 25.98 -8.39 -10.61
C PRO A 41 25.49 -8.01 -9.21
N GLN A 42 24.27 -8.49 -8.84
CA GLN A 42 23.74 -8.24 -7.49
C GLN A 42 24.54 -8.97 -6.43
N LEU A 43 24.91 -10.25 -6.66
CA LEU A 43 25.75 -11.04 -5.78
C LEU A 43 27.12 -10.39 -5.54
N GLU A 44 27.75 -9.88 -6.60
CA GLU A 44 29.05 -9.22 -6.47
C GLU A 44 28.94 -7.91 -5.68
N ALA A 45 27.90 -7.10 -5.96
CA ALA A 45 27.69 -5.82 -5.34
C ALA A 45 27.47 -5.90 -3.82
N VAL A 46 26.76 -6.93 -3.34
CA VAL A 46 26.38 -7.01 -1.91
C VAL A 46 27.44 -7.59 -0.99
N LYS A 47 28.52 -8.16 -1.50
CA LYS A 47 29.55 -8.85 -0.70
C LYS A 47 30.17 -7.98 0.40
N ASP A 48 30.42 -6.74 0.11
CA ASP A 48 31.06 -5.76 1.01
C ASP A 48 30.13 -4.59 1.36
N ALA A 49 28.82 -4.77 1.16
CA ALA A 49 27.82 -3.76 1.47
C ALA A 49 27.51 -3.72 2.98
N ASP A 50 27.57 -2.54 3.59
CA ASP A 50 27.06 -2.30 4.95
C ASP A 50 25.54 -2.25 4.97
N PHE A 51 24.91 -1.78 3.87
CA PHE A 51 23.47 -1.61 3.74
C PHE A 51 22.96 -2.06 2.37
N ILE A 52 21.81 -2.73 2.37
CA ILE A 52 21.10 -3.06 1.13
C ILE A 52 19.79 -2.27 1.12
N MET A 53 19.66 -1.33 0.18
CA MET A 53 18.42 -0.59 -0.07
C MET A 53 17.69 -1.21 -1.25
N VAL A 54 16.35 -1.43 -1.13
CA VAL A 54 15.60 -2.20 -2.13
C VAL A 54 14.30 -1.52 -2.51
N PHE A 55 14.01 -1.48 -3.83
CA PHE A 55 12.68 -1.13 -4.36
C PHE A 55 12.41 -1.80 -5.71
N ARG A 56 11.33 -2.60 -5.81
CA ARG A 56 10.92 -3.33 -7.03
C ARG A 56 12.06 -4.17 -7.64
N ALA A 57 12.93 -4.70 -6.80
CA ALA A 57 13.95 -5.68 -7.15
C ALA A 57 13.71 -6.95 -6.37
N ARG A 58 13.97 -8.09 -6.98
CA ARG A 58 13.94 -9.38 -6.29
C ARG A 58 15.20 -9.53 -5.47
N LEU A 59 15.04 -9.78 -4.19
CA LEU A 59 16.15 -10.09 -3.28
C LEU A 59 16.12 -11.60 -3.01
N SER A 60 16.92 -12.37 -3.75
CA SER A 60 16.97 -13.82 -3.62
C SER A 60 17.71 -14.23 -2.35
N ASP A 61 17.49 -15.48 -1.93
CA ASP A 61 18.20 -16.07 -0.80
C ASP A 61 19.72 -16.11 -1.03
N GLN A 62 20.16 -16.29 -2.28
CA GLN A 62 21.59 -16.26 -2.63
C GLN A 62 22.20 -14.87 -2.43
N VAL A 63 21.49 -13.82 -2.85
CA VAL A 63 21.93 -12.42 -2.64
C VAL A 63 21.97 -12.10 -1.15
N LEU A 64 20.98 -12.52 -0.36
CA LEU A 64 20.98 -12.33 1.09
C LEU A 64 22.17 -13.05 1.76
N ARG A 65 22.46 -14.30 1.38
CA ARG A 65 23.59 -15.05 1.93
C ARG A 65 24.96 -14.49 1.54
N ALA A 66 25.05 -13.83 0.39
CA ALA A 66 26.29 -13.16 -0.04
C ALA A 66 26.57 -11.85 0.71
N ALA A 67 25.57 -11.25 1.31
CA ALA A 67 25.66 -9.95 2.00
C ALA A 67 26.18 -10.09 3.45
N THR A 68 27.36 -10.70 3.63
CA THR A 68 27.90 -11.11 4.94
C THR A 68 28.26 -9.95 5.88
N GLN A 69 28.36 -8.72 5.37
CA GLN A 69 28.68 -7.53 6.14
C GLN A 69 27.46 -6.63 6.37
N ALA A 70 26.31 -6.96 5.77
CA ALA A 70 25.12 -6.12 5.80
C ALA A 70 24.59 -5.97 7.24
N ARG A 71 24.38 -4.73 7.65
CA ARG A 71 23.85 -4.32 8.96
C ARG A 71 22.35 -4.05 8.93
N LEU A 72 21.80 -3.82 7.73
CA LEU A 72 20.37 -3.57 7.54
C LEU A 72 19.97 -3.79 6.07
N VAL A 73 18.84 -4.46 5.85
CA VAL A 73 18.09 -4.40 4.60
C VAL A 73 17.00 -3.32 4.77
N GLN A 74 17.11 -2.23 4.00
CA GLN A 74 16.19 -1.11 4.04
C GLN A 74 15.28 -1.12 2.83
N LEU A 75 13.99 -1.40 3.03
CA LEU A 75 13.00 -1.36 1.96
C LEU A 75 12.48 0.07 1.78
N LEU A 76 12.32 0.50 0.53
CA LEU A 76 11.62 1.74 0.19
C LEU A 76 10.10 1.51 0.03
N SER A 77 9.62 0.26 0.14
CA SER A 77 8.22 -0.13 0.20
C SER A 77 7.69 -0.16 1.63
N ALA A 78 6.37 -0.12 1.80
CA ALA A 78 5.72 -0.36 3.07
C ALA A 78 5.57 -1.87 3.34
N GLY A 79 5.22 -2.64 2.29
CA GLY A 79 5.13 -4.09 2.39
C GLY A 79 6.48 -4.78 2.26
N TYR A 80 6.58 -5.94 2.88
CA TYR A 80 7.76 -6.78 2.94
C TYR A 80 7.46 -8.27 2.71
N ASP A 81 6.27 -8.56 2.23
CA ASP A 81 5.74 -9.91 1.95
C ASP A 81 6.57 -10.69 0.91
N SER A 82 7.36 -10.00 0.07
CA SER A 82 8.28 -10.63 -0.90
C SER A 82 9.68 -10.92 -0.34
N ILE A 83 9.94 -10.61 0.94
CA ILE A 83 11.26 -10.75 1.57
C ILE A 83 11.29 -11.97 2.47
N ASN A 84 12.33 -12.79 2.35
CA ASN A 84 12.55 -13.92 3.23
C ASN A 84 13.05 -13.45 4.62
N LEU A 85 12.12 -13.00 5.46
CA LEU A 85 12.44 -12.51 6.81
C LEU A 85 13.04 -13.61 7.71
N LYS A 86 12.64 -14.87 7.50
CA LYS A 86 13.21 -16.01 8.23
C LYS A 86 14.71 -16.13 7.97
N LEU A 87 15.11 -16.09 6.70
CA LEU A 87 16.53 -16.10 6.33
C LEU A 87 17.28 -14.91 6.88
N LEU A 88 16.72 -13.70 6.80
CA LEU A 88 17.36 -12.50 7.35
C LEU A 88 17.60 -12.61 8.85
N ARG A 89 16.68 -13.24 9.59
CA ARG A 89 16.85 -13.52 11.00
C ARG A 89 17.97 -14.53 11.25
N GLU A 90 18.04 -15.61 10.48
CA GLU A 90 19.13 -16.60 10.55
C GLU A 90 20.49 -15.93 10.31
N LEU A 91 20.55 -14.94 9.42
CA LEU A 91 21.74 -14.16 9.10
C LEU A 91 22.01 -13.02 10.10
N ASN A 92 21.14 -12.79 11.07
CA ASN A 92 21.19 -11.64 12.00
C ASN A 92 21.19 -10.27 11.30
N ILE A 93 20.53 -10.16 10.15
CA ILE A 93 20.39 -8.91 9.40
C ILE A 93 18.95 -8.37 9.63
N PRO A 94 18.77 -7.23 10.31
CA PRO A 94 17.46 -6.63 10.45
C PRO A 94 16.93 -6.14 9.10
N CYS A 95 15.61 -6.24 8.91
CA CYS A 95 14.90 -5.67 7.76
C CYS A 95 13.99 -4.54 8.22
N ALA A 96 14.03 -3.40 7.58
CA ALA A 96 13.15 -2.27 7.86
C ALA A 96 12.39 -1.84 6.61
N ASN A 97 11.13 -1.44 6.79
CA ASN A 97 10.30 -0.89 5.73
C ASN A 97 10.43 0.64 5.64
N ASN A 98 9.58 1.31 4.86
CA ASN A 98 9.66 2.75 4.62
C ASN A 98 9.12 3.65 5.76
N GLY A 99 8.81 3.10 6.94
CA GLY A 99 8.35 3.86 8.11
C GLY A 99 7.05 4.66 7.88
N GLY A 100 6.23 4.27 6.91
CA GLY A 100 5.00 4.98 6.57
C GLY A 100 5.20 6.22 5.67
N ALA A 101 6.36 6.37 5.02
CA ALA A 101 6.67 7.49 4.14
C ALA A 101 5.66 7.67 2.98
N ASN A 102 5.02 6.58 2.53
CA ASN A 102 4.00 6.58 1.49
C ASN A 102 2.56 6.75 2.01
N SER A 103 2.34 6.75 3.32
CA SER A 103 0.99 6.66 3.89
C SER A 103 0.08 7.83 3.52
N ARG A 104 0.63 9.03 3.26
CA ARG A 104 -0.13 10.18 2.77
C ARG A 104 -0.66 9.91 1.36
N ALA A 105 0.22 9.51 0.46
CA ALA A 105 -0.14 9.24 -0.93
C ALA A 105 -1.18 8.12 -1.05
N VAL A 106 -1.02 7.01 -0.31
CA VAL A 106 -2.01 5.92 -0.32
C VAL A 106 -3.36 6.39 0.21
N ALA A 107 -3.38 7.21 1.27
CA ALA A 107 -4.63 7.74 1.81
C ALA A 107 -5.32 8.71 0.83
N ASP A 108 -4.55 9.56 0.13
CA ASP A 108 -5.06 10.45 -0.92
C ASP A 108 -5.67 9.63 -2.06
N HIS A 109 -4.99 8.57 -2.50
CA HIS A 109 -5.44 7.69 -3.58
C HIS A 109 -6.72 6.90 -3.19
N ALA A 110 -6.80 6.40 -1.96
CA ALA A 110 -8.00 5.71 -1.49
C ALA A 110 -9.23 6.64 -1.52
N VAL A 111 -9.08 7.90 -1.06
CA VAL A 111 -10.17 8.89 -1.12
C VAL A 111 -10.48 9.29 -2.56
N LEU A 112 -9.47 9.43 -3.42
CA LEU A 112 -9.68 9.66 -4.85
C LEU A 112 -10.53 8.55 -5.48
N ALA A 113 -10.25 7.28 -5.18
CA ALA A 113 -11.03 6.15 -5.70
C ALA A 113 -12.48 6.20 -5.20
N MET A 114 -12.71 6.50 -3.90
CA MET A 114 -14.06 6.67 -3.32
C MET A 114 -14.84 7.76 -4.06
N LEU A 115 -14.26 8.95 -4.21
CA LEU A 115 -14.88 10.08 -4.89
C LEU A 115 -15.08 9.81 -6.39
N SER A 116 -14.14 9.13 -7.04
CA SER A 116 -14.23 8.77 -8.45
C SER A 116 -15.42 7.83 -8.73
N LEU A 117 -15.67 6.88 -7.83
CA LEU A 117 -16.81 5.98 -7.90
C LEU A 117 -18.13 6.73 -7.60
N TYR A 118 -18.21 7.47 -6.49
CA TYR A 118 -19.41 8.20 -6.11
C TYR A 118 -19.81 9.25 -7.14
N ARG A 119 -18.86 9.95 -7.72
CA ARG A 119 -19.12 11.02 -8.72
C ARG A 119 -19.08 10.48 -10.16
N ARG A 120 -18.75 9.17 -10.36
CA ARG A 120 -18.62 8.56 -11.69
C ARG A 120 -17.74 9.35 -12.65
N VAL A 121 -16.69 9.97 -12.11
CA VAL A 121 -15.92 10.99 -12.84
C VAL A 121 -15.27 10.44 -14.11
N ILE A 122 -14.82 9.17 -14.12
CA ILE A 122 -14.21 8.54 -15.30
C ILE A 122 -15.24 8.38 -16.42
N ALA A 123 -16.46 7.93 -16.08
CA ALA A 123 -17.54 7.78 -17.05
C ALA A 123 -18.03 9.15 -17.57
N ALA A 124 -18.11 10.14 -16.70
CA ALA A 124 -18.49 11.52 -17.05
C ALA A 124 -17.46 12.16 -17.98
N ASP A 125 -16.17 12.07 -17.67
CA ASP A 125 -15.08 12.57 -18.52
C ASP A 125 -15.12 11.94 -19.91
N ARG A 126 -15.26 10.60 -19.97
CA ARG A 126 -15.38 9.88 -21.24
C ARG A 126 -16.61 10.32 -22.03
N ALA A 127 -17.77 10.47 -21.38
CA ALA A 127 -19.00 10.92 -22.04
C ALA A 127 -18.82 12.28 -22.71
N VAL A 128 -18.21 13.25 -22.02
CA VAL A 128 -17.96 14.61 -22.56
C VAL A 128 -16.99 14.54 -23.74
N LYS A 129 -15.90 13.75 -23.65
CA LYS A 129 -14.94 13.55 -24.73
C LYS A 129 -15.56 12.91 -25.99
N ASP A 130 -16.57 12.05 -25.78
CA ASP A 130 -17.35 11.41 -26.85
C ASP A 130 -18.50 12.32 -27.38
N GLY A 131 -18.60 13.57 -26.95
CA GLY A 131 -19.65 14.52 -27.34
C GLY A 131 -21.03 14.28 -26.70
N ARG A 132 -21.11 13.43 -25.66
CA ARG A 132 -22.36 13.08 -24.97
C ARG A 132 -22.55 13.93 -23.72
N TRP A 133 -23.05 15.15 -23.89
CA TRP A 133 -23.20 16.13 -22.78
C TRP A 133 -24.23 15.69 -21.74
N ALA A 134 -25.36 15.16 -22.12
CA ALA A 134 -26.47 14.81 -21.22
C ALA A 134 -26.29 13.51 -20.41
N ALA A 135 -25.33 12.67 -20.76
CA ALA A 135 -25.21 11.30 -20.22
C ALA A 135 -24.81 11.21 -18.74
N ALA A 136 -24.45 12.31 -18.08
CA ALA A 136 -23.99 12.34 -16.71
C ALA A 136 -24.77 13.27 -15.78
N ILE A 137 -25.85 13.90 -16.25
CA ILE A 137 -26.50 15.03 -15.57
C ILE A 137 -27.65 14.60 -14.65
N ASP A 138 -28.16 13.39 -14.78
CA ASP A 138 -29.37 12.95 -14.05
C ASP A 138 -29.17 12.82 -12.52
N GLY A 139 -27.94 12.73 -12.07
CA GLY A 139 -27.58 12.63 -10.64
C GLY A 139 -28.07 11.36 -9.93
N MET A 140 -28.88 10.50 -10.56
CA MET A 140 -29.50 9.32 -9.92
C MET A 140 -28.48 8.28 -9.43
N ASN A 141 -27.30 8.24 -10.05
CA ASN A 141 -26.24 7.29 -9.72
C ASN A 141 -24.96 8.03 -9.23
N SER A 142 -25.09 9.27 -8.77
CA SER A 142 -24.01 10.07 -8.23
C SER A 142 -24.29 10.41 -6.77
N PHE A 143 -23.30 10.27 -5.91
CA PHE A 143 -23.47 10.40 -4.46
C PHE A 143 -22.43 11.37 -3.89
N GLU A 144 -22.74 11.89 -2.70
CA GLU A 144 -21.82 12.68 -1.88
C GLU A 144 -21.19 11.81 -0.79
N MET A 145 -20.04 12.24 -0.28
CA MET A 145 -19.38 11.57 0.85
C MET A 145 -20.04 11.95 2.19
N ALA A 146 -20.67 13.13 2.26
CA ALA A 146 -21.34 13.61 3.46
C ALA A 146 -22.36 12.59 3.98
N ASP A 147 -22.42 12.45 5.30
CA ASP A 147 -23.33 11.54 6.03
C ASP A 147 -23.07 10.03 5.75
N LYS A 148 -22.02 9.69 5.01
CA LYS A 148 -21.65 8.27 4.80
C LYS A 148 -20.87 7.72 5.97
N VAL A 149 -21.01 6.41 6.18
CA VAL A 149 -20.20 5.64 7.12
C VAL A 149 -19.04 4.99 6.37
N VAL A 150 -17.82 5.43 6.65
CA VAL A 150 -16.61 4.80 6.10
C VAL A 150 -16.03 3.83 7.10
N GLY A 151 -16.04 2.55 6.74
CA GLY A 151 -15.43 1.47 7.48
C GLY A 151 -13.96 1.28 7.07
N VAL A 152 -13.05 1.35 8.01
CA VAL A 152 -11.61 1.18 7.76
C VAL A 152 -11.14 -0.16 8.31
N LEU A 153 -10.75 -1.07 7.42
CA LEU A 153 -10.17 -2.36 7.76
C LEU A 153 -8.64 -2.22 7.86
N GLY A 154 -8.11 -2.26 9.07
CA GLY A 154 -6.72 -1.93 9.37
C GLY A 154 -6.53 -0.44 9.68
N PHE A 155 -6.30 -0.11 10.97
CA PHE A 155 -6.28 1.29 11.43
C PHE A 155 -4.87 1.79 11.81
N GLY A 156 -3.87 1.36 11.03
CA GLY A 156 -2.48 1.78 11.13
C GLY A 156 -2.22 3.17 10.53
N ASN A 157 -0.99 3.37 10.04
CA ASN A 157 -0.52 4.65 9.48
C ASN A 157 -1.39 5.19 8.33
N ILE A 158 -1.89 4.30 7.47
CA ILE A 158 -2.71 4.67 6.31
C ILE A 158 -4.16 4.88 6.76
N GLY A 159 -4.75 3.90 7.46
CA GLY A 159 -6.15 3.96 7.88
C GLY A 159 -6.50 5.22 8.69
N GLN A 160 -5.64 5.63 9.62
CA GLN A 160 -5.81 6.88 10.37
C GLN A 160 -5.77 8.13 9.47
N LYS A 161 -4.98 8.11 8.39
CA LYS A 161 -4.93 9.23 7.43
C LYS A 161 -6.13 9.24 6.50
N VAL A 162 -6.67 8.07 6.14
CA VAL A 162 -7.94 7.97 5.40
C VAL A 162 -9.08 8.52 6.27
N ALA A 163 -9.19 8.07 7.53
CA ALA A 163 -10.19 8.54 8.46
C ALA A 163 -10.24 10.07 8.52
N ARG A 164 -9.09 10.70 8.75
CA ARG A 164 -8.98 12.16 8.82
C ARG A 164 -9.42 12.87 7.54
N ARG A 165 -9.20 12.25 6.37
CA ARG A 165 -9.57 12.84 5.08
C ARG A 165 -11.06 12.74 4.80
N VAL A 166 -11.65 11.57 5.03
CA VAL A 166 -13.08 11.37 4.79
C VAL A 166 -13.94 12.17 5.77
N GLN A 167 -13.46 12.38 7.00
CA GLN A 167 -14.09 13.28 7.97
C GLN A 167 -14.13 14.74 7.50
N ALA A 168 -13.15 15.19 6.70
CA ALA A 168 -13.18 16.52 6.08
C ALA A 168 -14.22 16.62 4.96
N PHE A 169 -14.83 15.52 4.54
CA PHE A 169 -15.99 15.45 3.66
C PHE A 169 -17.27 15.11 4.41
N ASP A 170 -17.31 15.38 5.72
CA ASP A 170 -18.46 15.17 6.61
C ASP A 170 -18.91 13.70 6.74
N ALA A 171 -18.01 12.74 6.46
CA ALA A 171 -18.28 11.33 6.68
C ALA A 171 -17.97 10.92 8.12
N SER A 172 -18.72 9.97 8.65
CA SER A 172 -18.39 9.28 9.90
C SER A 172 -17.45 8.09 9.66
N VAL A 173 -16.63 7.76 10.66
CA VAL A 173 -15.62 6.70 10.54
C VAL A 173 -15.79 5.66 11.61
N GLN A 174 -15.86 4.41 11.18
CA GLN A 174 -15.70 3.24 12.04
C GLN A 174 -14.52 2.38 11.56
N TYR A 175 -13.94 1.57 12.45
CA TYR A 175 -12.79 0.77 12.08
C TYR A 175 -12.78 -0.61 12.74
N TYR A 176 -12.12 -1.55 12.09
CA TYR A 176 -11.67 -2.81 12.67
C TYR A 176 -10.16 -2.93 12.54
N ASP A 177 -9.52 -3.31 13.63
CA ASP A 177 -8.10 -3.63 13.67
C ASP A 177 -7.86 -4.72 14.74
N LYS A 178 -6.91 -5.63 14.46
CA LYS A 178 -6.47 -6.66 15.43
C LYS A 178 -5.91 -6.00 16.70
N TYR A 179 -5.24 -4.85 16.54
CA TYR A 179 -4.66 -4.04 17.60
C TYR A 179 -5.45 -2.74 17.76
N PRO A 180 -6.45 -2.69 18.66
CA PRO A 180 -7.31 -1.51 18.80
C PRO A 180 -6.54 -0.32 19.36
N LEU A 181 -7.02 0.87 19.04
CA LEU A 181 -6.57 2.08 19.72
C LEU A 181 -7.05 2.11 21.17
N SER A 182 -6.40 2.92 22.02
CA SER A 182 -6.95 3.25 23.32
C SER A 182 -8.23 4.10 23.18
N PRO A 183 -9.16 4.04 24.16
CA PRO A 183 -10.37 4.85 24.12
C PRO A 183 -10.11 6.35 23.98
N GLU A 184 -9.00 6.86 24.54
CA GLU A 184 -8.57 8.26 24.43
C GLU A 184 -8.21 8.60 22.98
N ARG A 185 -7.50 7.68 22.29
CA ARG A 185 -7.10 7.86 20.89
C ARG A 185 -8.32 7.78 19.98
N GLU A 186 -9.27 6.89 20.23
CA GLU A 186 -10.53 6.80 19.48
C GLU A 186 -11.31 8.11 19.56
N ARG A 187 -11.47 8.67 20.77
CA ARG A 187 -12.11 9.96 20.98
C ARG A 187 -11.38 11.09 20.28
N ALA A 188 -10.05 11.15 20.39
CA ALA A 188 -9.23 12.19 19.78
C ALA A 188 -9.29 12.17 18.23
N LEU A 189 -9.48 10.99 17.64
CA LEU A 189 -9.61 10.81 16.19
C LEU A 189 -11.06 10.83 15.71
N ASN A 190 -12.03 10.91 16.64
CA ASN A 190 -13.46 10.84 16.34
C ASN A 190 -13.81 9.60 15.50
N VAL A 191 -13.43 8.41 15.99
CA VAL A 191 -13.66 7.13 15.31
C VAL A 191 -14.23 6.11 16.27
N ARG A 192 -14.97 5.13 15.76
CA ARG A 192 -15.59 4.06 16.52
C ARG A 192 -15.05 2.70 16.11
N ARG A 193 -14.53 1.93 17.07
CA ARG A 193 -14.21 0.51 16.84
C ARG A 193 -15.51 -0.31 16.74
N VAL A 194 -15.51 -1.26 15.80
CA VAL A 194 -16.63 -2.20 15.59
C VAL A 194 -16.10 -3.62 15.40
N SER A 195 -16.99 -4.62 15.42
CA SER A 195 -16.64 -5.97 14.99
C SER A 195 -16.42 -6.02 13.49
N LEU A 196 -15.72 -7.06 13.02
CA LEU A 196 -15.46 -7.23 11.59
C LEU A 196 -16.76 -7.33 10.78
N GLU A 197 -17.73 -8.11 11.26
CA GLU A 197 -19.04 -8.26 10.61
C GLU A 197 -19.87 -6.97 10.63
N GLU A 198 -19.80 -6.22 11.71
CA GLU A 198 -20.48 -4.92 11.81
C GLU A 198 -19.85 -3.91 10.83
N LEU A 199 -18.53 -3.94 10.66
CA LEU A 199 -17.83 -3.10 9.68
C LEU A 199 -18.44 -3.28 8.28
N PHE A 200 -18.61 -4.52 7.82
CA PHE A 200 -19.17 -4.79 6.49
C PHE A 200 -20.66 -4.48 6.42
N ARG A 201 -21.43 -4.77 7.46
CA ARG A 201 -22.89 -4.60 7.44
C ARG A 201 -23.32 -3.13 7.45
N THR A 202 -22.60 -2.28 8.13
CA THR A 202 -23.06 -0.90 8.39
C THR A 202 -22.35 0.16 7.57
N SER A 203 -21.20 -0.14 6.95
CA SER A 203 -20.47 0.83 6.15
C SER A 203 -21.13 1.07 4.78
N ASP A 204 -21.03 2.32 4.33
CA ASP A 204 -21.32 2.70 2.93
C ASP A 204 -20.07 2.52 2.06
N ILE A 205 -18.89 2.60 2.65
CA ILE A 205 -17.60 2.33 2.02
C ILE A 205 -16.77 1.50 2.97
N VAL A 206 -16.19 0.39 2.51
CA VAL A 206 -15.13 -0.35 3.22
C VAL A 206 -13.80 -0.10 2.55
N SER A 207 -12.81 0.43 3.30
CA SER A 207 -11.47 0.73 2.80
C SER A 207 -10.43 -0.15 3.48
N CYS A 208 -9.71 -0.97 2.68
CA CYS A 208 -8.78 -1.97 3.16
C CYS A 208 -7.35 -1.40 3.28
N HIS A 209 -6.79 -1.49 4.49
CA HIS A 209 -5.44 -1.00 4.85
C HIS A 209 -4.71 -1.96 5.78
N ALA A 210 -5.19 -3.20 5.91
CA ALA A 210 -4.54 -4.24 6.66
C ALA A 210 -3.33 -4.82 5.90
N PRO A 211 -2.25 -5.26 6.58
CA PRO A 211 -1.19 -6.02 5.94
C PRO A 211 -1.72 -7.38 5.44
N LEU A 212 -1.04 -8.01 4.48
CA LEU A 212 -1.31 -9.38 4.09
C LEU A 212 -0.64 -10.32 5.08
N THR A 213 -1.45 -11.13 5.77
CA THR A 213 -1.02 -12.15 6.73
C THR A 213 -1.90 -13.38 6.57
N ALA A 214 -1.59 -14.48 7.27
CA ALA A 214 -2.48 -15.64 7.30
C ALA A 214 -3.91 -15.30 7.80
N ASP A 215 -4.03 -14.36 8.76
CA ASP A 215 -5.33 -13.92 9.31
C ASP A 215 -6.09 -12.99 8.37
N THR A 216 -5.40 -12.30 7.46
CA THR A 216 -6.01 -11.28 6.57
C THR A 216 -6.12 -11.74 5.12
N HIS A 217 -5.54 -12.90 4.78
CA HIS A 217 -5.75 -13.53 3.48
C HIS A 217 -7.24 -13.82 3.29
N HIS A 218 -7.81 -13.27 2.21
CA HIS A 218 -9.26 -13.36 1.91
C HIS A 218 -10.16 -12.98 3.09
N ILE A 219 -9.70 -12.04 3.94
CA ILE A 219 -10.56 -11.50 5.00
C ILE A 219 -11.80 -10.81 4.42
N VAL A 220 -11.71 -10.27 3.20
CA VAL A 220 -12.86 -9.83 2.41
C VAL A 220 -13.25 -10.96 1.47
N ASN A 221 -14.16 -11.82 1.89
CA ASN A 221 -14.64 -12.97 1.17
C ASN A 221 -16.11 -12.84 0.76
N ALA A 222 -16.64 -13.83 0.07
CA ALA A 222 -18.05 -13.84 -0.38
C ALA A 222 -19.06 -13.61 0.76
N GLN A 223 -18.81 -14.20 1.96
CA GLN A 223 -19.71 -14.04 3.10
C GLN A 223 -19.74 -12.59 3.59
N ARG A 224 -18.60 -11.91 3.67
CA ARG A 224 -18.52 -10.52 4.11
C ARG A 224 -19.00 -9.54 3.03
N LEU A 225 -18.72 -9.82 1.76
CA LEU A 225 -19.30 -9.06 0.65
C LEU A 225 -20.83 -9.14 0.64
N ALA A 226 -21.40 -10.30 1.00
CA ALA A 226 -22.86 -10.47 1.12
C ALA A 226 -23.49 -9.70 2.29
N LEU A 227 -22.71 -9.29 3.30
CA LEU A 227 -23.18 -8.43 4.40
C LEU A 227 -23.28 -6.96 3.99
N MET A 228 -22.57 -6.54 2.94
CA MET A 228 -22.50 -5.14 2.54
C MET A 228 -23.84 -4.63 1.99
N LYS A 229 -24.07 -3.33 2.12
CA LYS A 229 -25.22 -2.67 1.51
C LYS A 229 -25.13 -2.76 -0.03
N PRO A 230 -26.23 -2.88 -0.77
CA PRO A 230 -26.19 -2.86 -2.24
C PRO A 230 -25.59 -1.57 -2.84
N THR A 231 -25.63 -0.48 -2.08
CA THR A 231 -25.04 0.81 -2.47
C THR A 231 -23.58 0.98 -2.02
N ALA A 232 -23.02 -0.02 -1.32
CA ALA A 232 -21.70 0.10 -0.73
C ALA A 232 -20.57 -0.03 -1.75
N LEU A 233 -19.45 0.60 -1.42
CA LEU A 233 -18.19 0.50 -2.17
C LEU A 233 -17.14 -0.26 -1.37
N ILE A 234 -16.25 -0.94 -2.07
CA ILE A 234 -15.03 -1.48 -1.48
C ILE A 234 -13.81 -0.84 -2.13
N ILE A 235 -12.80 -0.49 -1.31
CA ILE A 235 -11.53 0.11 -1.77
C ILE A 235 -10.38 -0.76 -1.27
N ASN A 236 -9.56 -1.27 -2.18
CA ASN A 236 -8.36 -2.02 -1.84
C ASN A 236 -7.11 -1.33 -2.38
N THR A 237 -6.32 -0.75 -1.49
CA THR A 237 -5.01 -0.14 -1.74
C THR A 237 -3.92 -0.76 -0.87
N CYS A 238 -4.16 -1.95 -0.32
CA CYS A 238 -3.21 -2.63 0.56
C CYS A 238 -2.49 -3.79 -0.14
N ARG A 239 -3.16 -4.96 -0.28
CA ARG A 239 -2.68 -6.15 -1.02
C ARG A 239 -3.85 -6.85 -1.70
N GLY A 240 -3.63 -7.36 -2.92
CA GLY A 240 -4.66 -8.09 -3.68
C GLY A 240 -5.30 -9.20 -2.87
N PRO A 241 -4.51 -10.17 -2.34
CA PRO A 241 -5.06 -11.33 -1.63
C PRO A 241 -5.75 -11.03 -0.27
N VAL A 242 -5.83 -9.78 0.16
CA VAL A 242 -6.71 -9.40 1.29
C VAL A 242 -8.18 -9.51 0.90
N VAL A 243 -8.47 -9.36 -0.38
CA VAL A 243 -9.80 -9.54 -0.98
C VAL A 243 -9.78 -10.81 -1.81
N ASP A 244 -10.76 -11.69 -1.64
CA ASP A 244 -11.04 -12.78 -2.57
C ASP A 244 -11.53 -12.17 -3.88
N GLU A 245 -10.66 -12.11 -4.87
CA GLU A 245 -10.90 -11.40 -6.13
C GLU A 245 -12.04 -12.05 -6.93
N ALA A 246 -12.14 -13.38 -6.90
CA ALA A 246 -13.23 -14.10 -7.57
C ALA A 246 -14.60 -13.77 -6.93
N ALA A 247 -14.67 -13.73 -5.60
CA ALA A 247 -15.87 -13.33 -4.89
C ALA A 247 -16.24 -11.86 -5.13
N LEU A 248 -15.23 -10.98 -5.24
CA LEU A 248 -15.43 -9.57 -5.57
C LEU A 248 -16.01 -9.39 -6.98
N VAL A 249 -15.44 -10.08 -7.97
CA VAL A 249 -15.93 -10.07 -9.36
C VAL A 249 -17.40 -10.50 -9.39
N GLU A 250 -17.75 -11.61 -8.74
CA GLU A 250 -19.13 -12.09 -8.67
C GLU A 250 -20.07 -11.05 -8.03
N ALA A 251 -19.66 -10.46 -6.90
CA ALA A 251 -20.46 -9.46 -6.20
C ALA A 251 -20.71 -8.20 -7.05
N LEU A 252 -19.73 -7.77 -7.84
CA LEU A 252 -19.81 -6.62 -8.73
C LEU A 252 -20.71 -6.91 -9.95
N GLN A 253 -20.55 -8.08 -10.59
CA GLN A 253 -21.36 -8.51 -11.74
C GLN A 253 -22.83 -8.69 -11.36
N GLN A 254 -23.08 -9.25 -10.19
CA GLN A 254 -24.45 -9.44 -9.66
C GLN A 254 -25.00 -8.16 -9.01
N LYS A 255 -24.25 -7.05 -9.00
CA LYS A 255 -24.65 -5.77 -8.37
C LYS A 255 -25.03 -5.93 -6.90
N ARG A 256 -24.41 -6.87 -6.18
CA ARG A 256 -24.56 -7.02 -4.73
C ARG A 256 -23.94 -5.87 -3.97
N ILE A 257 -22.91 -5.24 -4.56
CA ILE A 257 -22.30 -3.98 -4.13
C ILE A 257 -22.24 -3.02 -5.31
N ALA A 258 -22.18 -1.72 -5.04
CA ALA A 258 -22.27 -0.70 -6.08
C ALA A 258 -20.99 -0.59 -6.91
N GLY A 259 -19.82 -0.82 -6.32
CA GLY A 259 -18.56 -0.68 -7.04
C GLY A 259 -17.32 -0.96 -6.21
N ALA A 260 -16.17 -0.96 -6.87
CA ALA A 260 -14.88 -1.17 -6.23
C ALA A 260 -13.77 -0.24 -6.76
N GLY A 261 -12.88 0.20 -5.86
CA GLY A 261 -11.62 0.89 -6.20
C GLY A 261 -10.43 -0.03 -5.90
N ILE A 262 -9.73 -0.48 -6.92
CA ILE A 262 -8.70 -1.52 -6.81
C ILE A 262 -7.37 -1.00 -7.35
N ASP A 263 -6.39 -0.89 -6.46
CA ASP A 263 -5.00 -0.54 -6.82
C ASP A 263 -4.09 -1.76 -6.85
N VAL A 264 -4.52 -2.88 -6.24
CA VAL A 264 -3.75 -4.11 -6.07
C VAL A 264 -4.58 -5.33 -6.44
N PHE A 265 -3.95 -6.33 -7.08
CA PHE A 265 -4.61 -7.53 -7.60
C PHE A 265 -4.03 -8.79 -6.96
N GLU A 266 -4.76 -9.90 -7.02
CA GLU A 266 -4.21 -11.18 -6.55
C GLU A 266 -3.01 -11.61 -7.37
N GLN A 267 -3.06 -11.38 -8.69
CA GLN A 267 -1.93 -11.55 -9.59
C GLN A 267 -1.45 -10.20 -10.11
N GLU A 268 -0.19 -9.89 -9.88
CA GLU A 268 0.47 -8.68 -10.40
C GLU A 268 1.72 -9.04 -11.23
N PRO A 269 1.85 -8.56 -12.48
CA PRO A 269 0.89 -7.74 -13.22
C PRO A 269 -0.45 -8.45 -13.44
N VAL A 270 -1.55 -7.66 -13.48
CA VAL A 270 -2.90 -8.19 -13.72
C VAL A 270 -2.98 -8.92 -15.06
N ASP A 271 -3.64 -10.09 -15.07
CA ASP A 271 -3.88 -10.84 -16.29
C ASP A 271 -4.78 -10.04 -17.25
N PRO A 272 -4.46 -9.93 -18.55
CA PRO A 272 -5.30 -9.25 -19.53
C PRO A 272 -6.73 -9.81 -19.63
N GLY A 273 -6.95 -11.05 -19.24
CA GLY A 273 -8.27 -11.70 -19.19
C GLY A 273 -9.02 -11.48 -17.87
N ASN A 274 -8.48 -10.72 -16.92
CA ASN A 274 -9.12 -10.49 -15.64
C ASN A 274 -10.47 -9.78 -15.81
N PRO A 275 -11.58 -10.34 -15.27
CA PRO A 275 -12.93 -9.78 -15.45
C PRO A 275 -13.07 -8.34 -14.91
N LEU A 276 -12.31 -7.95 -13.88
CA LEU A 276 -12.33 -6.58 -13.35
C LEU A 276 -12.04 -5.53 -14.42
N LEU A 277 -11.23 -5.87 -15.44
CA LEU A 277 -10.83 -4.93 -16.50
C LEU A 277 -12.01 -4.53 -17.42
N THR A 278 -13.09 -5.28 -17.40
CA THR A 278 -14.26 -5.05 -18.28
C THR A 278 -15.47 -4.46 -17.54
N LEU A 279 -15.42 -4.37 -16.22
CA LEU A 279 -16.53 -3.84 -15.41
C LEU A 279 -16.53 -2.30 -15.45
N ASP A 280 -17.74 -1.72 -15.52
CA ASP A 280 -17.96 -0.25 -15.57
C ASP A 280 -18.16 0.39 -14.18
N ASN A 281 -18.31 -0.46 -13.15
CA ASN A 281 -18.47 -0.06 -11.74
C ASN A 281 -17.18 -0.22 -10.93
N VAL A 282 -16.02 -0.22 -11.58
CA VAL A 282 -14.72 -0.28 -10.93
C VAL A 282 -13.82 0.89 -11.34
N VAL A 283 -12.93 1.29 -10.42
CA VAL A 283 -11.83 2.21 -10.66
C VAL A 283 -10.53 1.47 -10.37
N LEU A 284 -9.68 1.33 -11.38
CA LEU A 284 -8.47 0.51 -11.33
C LEU A 284 -7.20 1.37 -11.41
N SER A 285 -6.14 0.94 -10.73
CA SER A 285 -4.80 1.53 -10.85
C SER A 285 -3.71 0.46 -10.66
N PRO A 286 -2.51 0.65 -11.24
CA PRO A 286 -1.50 -0.40 -11.37
C PRO A 286 -0.53 -0.41 -10.16
N HIS A 287 -1.02 -0.67 -8.95
CA HIS A 287 -0.26 -0.66 -7.69
C HIS A 287 0.57 0.63 -7.53
N SER A 288 -0.09 1.76 -7.76
CA SER A 288 0.53 3.08 -7.80
C SER A 288 0.11 4.02 -6.66
N ALA A 289 -0.84 3.62 -5.82
CA ALA A 289 -1.38 4.45 -4.72
C ALA A 289 -0.29 5.10 -3.84
N GLY A 290 0.79 4.38 -3.59
CA GLY A 290 1.92 4.88 -2.79
C GLY A 290 3.01 5.58 -3.60
N THR A 291 2.84 5.77 -4.91
CA THR A 291 3.92 6.22 -5.82
C THR A 291 3.62 7.62 -6.34
N THR A 292 4.20 8.63 -5.68
CA THR A 292 4.15 10.03 -6.11
C THR A 292 5.55 10.63 -6.10
N TRP A 293 5.74 11.74 -6.80
CA TRP A 293 7.03 12.43 -6.79
C TRP A 293 7.46 12.80 -5.36
N ASP A 294 6.55 13.34 -4.55
CA ASP A 294 6.83 13.70 -3.15
C ASP A 294 7.17 12.49 -2.26
N THR A 295 6.63 11.32 -2.60
CA THR A 295 6.88 10.10 -1.82
C THR A 295 8.32 9.63 -1.96
N TRP A 296 8.97 9.83 -3.11
CA TRP A 296 10.37 9.44 -3.32
C TRP A 296 11.31 10.18 -2.37
N PHE A 297 11.11 11.48 -2.19
CA PHE A 297 11.91 12.27 -1.25
C PHE A 297 11.72 11.79 0.20
N ARG A 298 10.47 11.52 0.63
CA ARG A 298 10.21 11.02 1.99
C ARG A 298 10.77 9.63 2.22
N ARG A 299 10.72 8.74 1.22
CA ARG A 299 11.31 7.40 1.29
C ARG A 299 12.82 7.47 1.40
N ALA A 300 13.45 8.30 0.57
CA ALA A 300 14.89 8.49 0.58
C ALA A 300 15.38 9.08 1.92
N ASP A 301 14.76 10.15 2.38
CA ASP A 301 15.07 10.79 3.67
C ASP A 301 14.96 9.80 4.84
N PHE A 302 13.86 9.04 4.90
CA PHE A 302 13.68 8.03 5.93
C PHE A 302 14.76 6.93 5.84
N ALA A 303 14.99 6.38 4.64
CA ALA A 303 15.92 5.28 4.44
C ALA A 303 17.35 5.65 4.84
N TYR A 304 17.86 6.78 4.36
CA TYR A 304 19.21 7.21 4.69
C TYR A 304 19.36 7.61 6.17
N LYS A 305 18.35 8.23 6.77
CA LYS A 305 18.33 8.49 8.22
C LYS A 305 18.33 7.19 9.03
N ASN A 306 17.61 6.20 8.60
CA ASN A 306 17.55 4.90 9.28
C ASN A 306 18.88 4.14 9.16
N MET A 307 19.50 4.13 7.97
CA MET A 307 20.84 3.57 7.78
C MET A 307 21.90 4.33 8.60
N ARG A 308 21.81 5.66 8.69
CA ARG A 308 22.70 6.48 9.54
C ARG A 308 22.56 6.10 11.02
N ARG A 309 21.35 5.91 11.51
CA ARG A 309 21.11 5.44 12.89
C ARG A 309 21.85 4.13 13.18
N VAL A 310 21.73 3.15 12.26
CA VAL A 310 22.40 1.86 12.40
C VAL A 310 23.92 2.00 12.32
N TRP A 311 24.43 2.86 11.43
CA TRP A 311 25.85 3.15 11.34
C TRP A 311 26.42 3.75 12.62
N ASP A 312 25.65 4.60 13.28
CA ASP A 312 25.99 5.24 14.55
C ASP A 312 25.69 4.34 15.78
N GLY A 313 25.42 3.03 15.56
CA GLY A 313 25.19 2.04 16.64
C GLY A 313 23.80 2.10 17.29
N GLN A 314 22.85 2.81 16.70
CA GLN A 314 21.47 2.87 17.18
C GLN A 314 20.59 1.82 16.48
N PRO A 315 19.53 1.31 17.12
CA PRO A 315 18.63 0.35 16.49
C PRO A 315 17.86 0.97 15.31
N PRO A 316 17.60 0.20 14.23
CA PRO A 316 16.78 0.66 13.12
C PRO A 316 15.33 0.94 13.55
N GLN A 317 14.68 1.85 12.86
CA GLN A 317 13.24 2.10 12.98
C GLN A 317 12.45 1.28 11.94
N ALA A 318 11.16 1.08 12.19
CA ALA A 318 10.22 0.40 11.28
C ALA A 318 10.69 -1.01 10.87
N VAL A 319 11.21 -1.76 11.82
CA VAL A 319 11.67 -3.14 11.63
C VAL A 319 10.49 -4.03 11.26
N ALA A 320 10.63 -4.79 10.17
CA ALA A 320 9.68 -5.80 9.76
C ALA A 320 9.78 -7.01 10.72
N THR A 321 8.64 -7.44 11.22
CA THR A 321 8.55 -8.58 12.14
C THR A 321 7.74 -9.71 11.52
N ASP A 322 8.06 -10.96 11.82
CA ASP A 322 7.35 -12.14 11.31
C ASP A 322 5.94 -12.30 11.92
N TYR A 323 5.58 -11.46 12.88
CA TYR A 323 4.26 -11.57 13.51
C TYR A 323 3.11 -11.25 12.55
N ASP A 324 3.45 -10.74 11.36
CA ASP A 324 2.49 -10.25 10.37
C ASP A 324 2.45 -11.11 9.10
N LEU A 325 3.15 -12.26 9.03
CA LEU A 325 3.19 -13.15 7.85
C LEU A 325 2.64 -14.54 8.14
#